data_99b3da8be8064965a6cf2fc28ad7819c
#
_entry.id   99b3da8be8064965a6cf2fc28ad7819c
#
_cell.length_a   1.000
_cell.length_b   1.000
_cell.length_c   1.000
_cell.angle_alpha   90.00
_cell.angle_beta   90.00
_cell.angle_gamma   90.00
#
_symmetry.space_group_name_H-M   'P 1'
#
loop_
_entity.id
_entity.type
_entity.pdbx_description
1 polymer ?
#
loop_
_entity_poly.entity_id
_entity_poly.type
_entity_poly.pdbx_seq_one_letter_code
_entity_poly.pdbx_strand_id
1 'polypeptide(L)'
;MSLGIQAQVQCEDTCQHVHGIDLSHYQGNVFWETVGDNSKMAYVYLKATEGATNVDSKYKQNIDLAHRYGLKVGSYHFYRARIPQQTQLENFMAQCRPGDQDLLPMIDVETKSNLPTKEFCDSLFKFLHLVEKAYKQKPLVY
;
A
#
# COMPACT_ATOMS: atom_id res chain seq x y z
N MET A 1 -40.61 -21.74 -20.10
CA MET A 1 -39.89 -20.53 -20.53
C MET A 1 -39.68 -19.67 -19.31
N SER A 2 -38.46 -19.72 -18.73
CA SER A 2 -38.10 -18.94 -17.55
C SER A 2 -37.32 -17.71 -18.04
N LEU A 3 -37.92 -16.54 -17.88
CA LEU A 3 -37.27 -15.25 -18.11
C LEU A 3 -36.37 -14.95 -16.91
N GLY A 4 -35.08 -15.18 -17.07
CA GLY A 4 -34.06 -14.72 -16.12
C GLY A 4 -33.93 -13.20 -16.20
N ILE A 5 -34.40 -12.52 -15.17
CA ILE A 5 -34.15 -11.10 -14.97
C ILE A 5 -32.74 -11.00 -14.45
N GLN A 6 -31.77 -10.69 -15.31
CA GLN A 6 -30.48 -10.17 -14.87
C GLN A 6 -30.67 -8.73 -14.43
N ALA A 7 -30.76 -8.53 -13.13
CA ALA A 7 -30.62 -7.20 -12.54
C ALA A 7 -29.15 -6.78 -12.69
N GLN A 8 -28.82 -6.08 -13.76
CA GLN A 8 -27.62 -5.26 -13.80
C GLN A 8 -27.84 -4.08 -12.86
N VAL A 9 -27.25 -4.14 -11.68
CA VAL A 9 -27.10 -2.97 -10.84
C VAL A 9 -26.07 -2.09 -11.53
N GLN A 10 -26.52 -1.19 -12.41
CA GLN A 10 -25.73 -0.04 -12.81
C GLN A 10 -25.68 0.88 -11.59
N CYS A 11 -24.58 0.76 -10.83
CA CYS A 11 -24.20 1.80 -9.90
C CYS A 11 -23.79 3.00 -10.76
N GLU A 12 -24.72 3.91 -11.04
CA GLU A 12 -24.37 5.21 -11.58
C GLU A 12 -23.60 5.94 -10.50
N ASP A 13 -22.29 5.92 -10.63
CA ASP A 13 -21.39 6.64 -9.75
C ASP A 13 -21.49 8.14 -10.04
N THR A 14 -22.47 8.79 -9.42
CA THR A 14 -22.70 10.23 -9.49
C THR A 14 -21.73 11.02 -8.63
N CYS A 15 -20.90 10.34 -7.85
CA CYS A 15 -19.86 10.95 -7.05
C CYS A 15 -18.54 11.02 -7.84
N GLN A 16 -17.83 12.12 -7.69
CA GLN A 16 -16.45 12.24 -8.22
C GLN A 16 -15.51 11.42 -7.31
N HIS A 17 -15.49 10.10 -7.50
CA HIS A 17 -14.56 9.24 -6.81
C HIS A 17 -13.19 9.25 -7.48
N VAL A 18 -12.18 9.37 -6.66
CA VAL A 18 -10.79 9.21 -7.05
C VAL A 18 -10.41 7.75 -6.80
N HIS A 19 -9.98 7.04 -7.83
CA HIS A 19 -9.58 5.64 -7.74
C HIS A 19 -8.08 5.51 -7.62
N GLY A 20 -7.65 4.51 -6.88
CA GLY A 20 -6.25 4.08 -6.78
C GLY A 20 -6.18 2.56 -6.79
N ILE A 21 -4.97 2.07 -6.96
CA ILE A 21 -4.64 0.65 -6.89
C ILE A 21 -3.45 0.44 -5.96
N ASP A 22 -3.34 -0.75 -5.42
CA ASP A 22 -2.14 -1.23 -4.74
C ASP A 22 -1.46 -2.32 -5.58
N LEU A 23 -0.14 -2.32 -5.58
CA LEU A 23 0.66 -3.21 -6.40
C LEU A 23 1.92 -3.68 -5.66
N SER A 24 2.35 -4.89 -6.02
CA SER A 24 3.62 -5.48 -5.61
C SER A 24 4.23 -6.24 -6.78
N HIS A 25 5.36 -6.91 -6.57
CA HIS A 25 5.95 -7.81 -7.58
C HIS A 25 5.00 -8.95 -8.00
N TYR A 26 4.00 -9.30 -7.18
CA TYR A 26 3.04 -10.37 -7.50
C TYR A 26 2.18 -10.08 -8.73
N GLN A 27 1.91 -8.81 -9.02
CA GLN A 27 1.16 -8.41 -10.22
C GLN A 27 2.00 -8.50 -11.50
N GLY A 28 3.28 -8.85 -11.39
CA GLY A 28 4.15 -9.01 -12.56
C GLY A 28 4.47 -7.67 -13.25
N ASN A 29 4.36 -7.64 -14.58
CA ASN A 29 4.57 -6.43 -15.36
C ASN A 29 3.26 -5.65 -15.47
N VAL A 30 3.28 -4.40 -15.08
CA VAL A 30 2.14 -3.50 -15.14
C VAL A 30 2.18 -2.73 -16.45
N PHE A 31 1.05 -2.64 -17.13
CA PHE A 31 0.87 -1.80 -18.32
C PHE A 31 0.57 -0.37 -17.90
N TRP A 32 1.61 0.35 -17.51
CA TRP A 32 1.52 1.69 -16.92
C TRP A 32 0.86 2.72 -17.84
N GLU A 33 1.04 2.61 -19.16
CA GLU A 33 0.34 3.43 -20.15
C GLU A 33 -1.18 3.29 -19.98
N THR A 34 -1.67 2.05 -19.92
CA THR A 34 -3.11 1.79 -19.73
C THR A 34 -3.62 2.32 -18.38
N VAL A 35 -2.82 2.21 -17.32
CA VAL A 35 -3.20 2.70 -15.99
C VAL A 35 -3.24 4.23 -15.98
N GLY A 36 -2.25 4.89 -16.56
CA GLY A 36 -2.16 6.36 -16.60
C GLY A 36 -3.16 7.02 -17.54
N ASP A 37 -3.55 6.33 -18.63
CA ASP A 37 -4.57 6.84 -19.56
C ASP A 37 -5.99 6.77 -18.98
N ASN A 38 -6.19 6.03 -17.90
CA ASN A 38 -7.46 5.98 -17.19
C ASN A 38 -7.65 7.24 -16.33
N SER A 39 -8.46 8.18 -16.82
CA SER A 39 -8.72 9.46 -16.14
C SER A 39 -9.33 9.35 -14.74
N LYS A 40 -9.85 8.19 -14.35
CA LYS A 40 -10.35 7.92 -13.00
C LYS A 40 -9.24 7.46 -12.05
N MET A 41 -8.08 7.01 -12.57
CA MET A 41 -6.98 6.51 -11.79
C MET A 41 -6.04 7.66 -11.39
N ALA A 42 -5.90 7.93 -10.12
CA ALA A 42 -5.15 9.08 -9.63
C ALA A 42 -3.93 8.72 -8.81
N TYR A 43 -3.93 7.54 -8.18
CA TYR A 43 -2.84 7.15 -7.29
C TYR A 43 -2.59 5.64 -7.28
N VAL A 44 -1.40 5.29 -6.81
CA VAL A 44 -1.00 3.91 -6.59
C VAL A 44 -0.27 3.78 -5.25
N TYR A 45 -0.54 2.71 -4.51
CA TYR A 45 0.29 2.27 -3.41
C TYR A 45 1.17 1.11 -3.85
N LEU A 46 2.47 1.23 -3.64
CA LEU A 46 3.47 0.23 -4.05
C LEU A 46 4.06 -0.47 -2.82
N LYS A 47 4.10 -1.81 -2.85
CA LYS A 47 4.84 -2.56 -1.85
C LYS A 47 6.30 -2.15 -1.91
N ALA A 48 6.81 -1.61 -0.81
CA ALA A 48 8.21 -1.28 -0.71
C ALA A 48 8.98 -2.39 -0.02
N THR A 49 8.47 -2.83 1.13
CA THR A 49 9.18 -3.76 2.00
C THR A 49 8.22 -4.67 2.77
N GLU A 50 8.81 -5.73 3.37
CA GLU A 50 8.13 -6.64 4.27
C GLU A 50 9.09 -7.09 5.36
N GLY A 51 8.65 -7.06 6.62
CA GLY A 51 9.45 -7.52 7.75
C GLY A 51 10.81 -6.83 7.82
N ALA A 52 11.84 -7.56 8.25
CA ALA A 52 13.16 -6.99 8.56
C ALA A 52 13.99 -6.63 7.32
N THR A 53 13.91 -7.41 6.24
CA THR A 53 14.91 -7.36 5.15
C THR A 53 14.33 -7.53 3.76
N ASN A 54 13.08 -7.93 3.64
CA ASN A 54 12.48 -8.16 2.33
C ASN A 54 12.15 -6.82 1.66
N VAL A 55 12.66 -6.62 0.45
CA VAL A 55 12.41 -5.47 -0.41
C VAL A 55 11.69 -5.97 -1.66
N ASP A 56 10.61 -5.30 -2.04
CA ASP A 56 9.88 -5.67 -3.26
C ASP A 56 10.75 -5.42 -4.49
N SER A 57 10.95 -6.45 -5.29
CA SER A 57 11.88 -6.42 -6.43
C SER A 57 11.49 -5.45 -7.54
N LYS A 58 10.22 -5.05 -7.59
CA LYS A 58 9.69 -4.12 -8.60
C LYS A 58 9.46 -2.69 -8.07
N TYR A 59 9.69 -2.47 -6.78
CA TYR A 59 9.35 -1.21 -6.14
C TYR A 59 9.95 0.01 -6.84
N LYS A 60 11.28 0.04 -7.05
CA LYS A 60 11.96 1.18 -7.71
C LYS A 60 11.48 1.40 -9.14
N GLN A 61 11.36 0.34 -9.91
CA GLN A 61 10.87 0.43 -11.28
C GLN A 61 9.46 0.98 -11.34
N ASN A 62 8.59 0.50 -10.44
CA ASN A 62 7.19 0.89 -10.42
C ASN A 62 6.99 2.33 -9.96
N ILE A 63 7.79 2.85 -9.01
CA ILE A 63 7.75 4.27 -8.64
C ILE A 63 8.05 5.17 -9.83
N ASP A 64 9.15 4.90 -10.54
CA ASP A 64 9.59 5.72 -11.67
C ASP A 64 8.54 5.72 -12.78
N LEU A 65 7.95 4.55 -13.04
CA LEU A 65 6.91 4.42 -14.06
C LEU A 65 5.60 5.08 -13.65
N ALA A 66 5.14 4.88 -12.42
CA ALA A 66 3.91 5.51 -11.92
C ALA A 66 3.98 7.04 -12.00
N HIS A 67 5.08 7.64 -11.57
CA HIS A 67 5.30 9.08 -11.69
C HIS A 67 5.34 9.54 -13.14
N ARG A 68 6.03 8.79 -14.03
CA ARG A 68 6.11 9.10 -15.46
C ARG A 68 4.72 9.16 -16.11
N TYR A 69 3.80 8.33 -15.66
CA TYR A 69 2.42 8.30 -16.14
C TYR A 69 1.47 9.16 -15.30
N GLY A 70 1.99 10.06 -14.47
CA GLY A 70 1.22 11.11 -13.80
C GLY A 70 0.46 10.69 -12.55
N LEU A 71 0.71 9.47 -12.02
CA LEU A 71 0.05 8.99 -10.81
C LEU A 71 0.75 9.52 -9.56
N LYS A 72 -0.04 9.78 -8.52
CA LYS A 72 0.49 9.99 -7.16
C LYS A 72 0.92 8.66 -6.56
N VAL A 73 2.07 8.63 -5.90
CA VAL A 73 2.62 7.39 -5.37
C VAL A 73 2.69 7.44 -3.85
N GLY A 74 2.16 6.38 -3.24
CA GLY A 74 2.40 6.01 -1.86
C GLY A 74 3.14 4.68 -1.79
N SER A 75 3.73 4.41 -0.63
CA SER A 75 4.43 3.16 -0.39
C SER A 75 3.86 2.45 0.83
N TYR A 76 3.86 1.13 0.79
CA TYR A 76 3.45 0.35 1.93
C TYR A 76 4.50 -0.64 2.41
N HIS A 77 4.45 -0.89 3.72
CA HIS A 77 5.21 -1.92 4.39
C HIS A 77 4.29 -3.05 4.85
N PHE A 78 4.60 -4.28 4.44
CA PHE A 78 3.87 -5.45 4.93
C PHE A 78 4.39 -5.83 6.32
N TYR A 79 3.55 -5.63 7.32
CA TYR A 79 3.91 -5.80 8.73
C TYR A 79 4.00 -7.27 9.14
N ARG A 80 5.05 -7.61 9.89
CA ARG A 80 5.27 -8.93 10.47
C ARG A 80 5.36 -8.84 11.99
N ALA A 81 4.31 -9.27 12.69
CA ALA A 81 4.14 -9.05 14.13
C ALA A 81 5.25 -9.64 15.03
N ARG A 82 5.95 -10.69 14.58
CA ARG A 82 7.05 -11.34 15.32
C ARG A 82 8.42 -10.74 15.04
N ILE A 83 8.51 -9.81 14.12
CA ILE A 83 9.77 -9.14 13.77
C ILE A 83 9.92 -7.88 14.62
N PRO A 84 11.11 -7.55 15.14
CA PRO A 84 11.33 -6.31 15.90
C PRO A 84 10.89 -5.07 15.10
N GLN A 85 10.11 -4.21 15.73
CA GLN A 85 9.50 -3.06 15.06
C GLN A 85 10.52 -2.06 14.54
N GLN A 86 11.61 -1.85 15.29
CA GLN A 86 12.69 -0.94 14.88
C GLN A 86 13.35 -1.43 13.58
N THR A 87 13.62 -2.73 13.46
CA THR A 87 14.22 -3.31 12.26
C THR A 87 13.31 -3.20 11.05
N GLN A 88 12.00 -3.37 11.25
CA GLN A 88 11.02 -3.17 10.17
C GLN A 88 10.96 -1.70 9.72
N LEU A 89 11.00 -0.76 10.66
CA LEU A 89 11.06 0.66 10.33
C LEU A 89 12.32 1.00 9.52
N GLU A 90 13.47 0.50 9.92
CA GLU A 90 14.74 0.71 9.22
C GLU A 90 14.68 0.16 7.79
N ASN A 91 14.12 -1.04 7.59
CA ASN A 91 13.91 -1.62 6.28
C ASN A 91 12.99 -0.74 5.42
N PHE A 92 11.88 -0.26 5.98
CA PHE A 92 10.94 0.58 5.27
C PHE A 92 11.57 1.93 4.89
N MET A 93 12.21 2.61 5.83
CA MET A 93 12.86 3.90 5.59
C MET A 93 14.05 3.84 4.63
N ALA A 94 14.72 2.70 4.53
CA ALA A 94 15.80 2.50 3.57
C ALA A 94 15.32 2.55 2.11
N GLN A 95 14.05 2.22 1.87
CA GLN A 95 13.43 2.25 0.54
C GLN A 95 12.57 3.51 0.32
N CYS A 96 11.87 3.97 1.35
CA CYS A 96 10.91 5.07 1.29
C CYS A 96 11.28 6.13 2.32
N ARG A 97 12.08 7.11 1.95
CA ARG A 97 12.44 8.19 2.87
C ARG A 97 11.23 9.11 3.13
N PRO A 98 11.12 9.66 4.35
CA PRO A 98 10.17 10.73 4.60
C PRO A 98 10.38 11.88 3.60
N GLY A 99 9.31 12.31 2.96
CA GLY A 99 9.35 13.39 1.96
C GLY A 99 9.50 12.95 0.50
N ASP A 100 9.86 11.69 0.25
CA ASP A 100 9.95 11.14 -1.13
C ASP A 100 8.60 10.57 -1.62
N GLN A 101 7.55 10.68 -0.81
CA GLN A 101 6.23 10.13 -1.09
C GLN A 101 5.22 11.23 -1.38
N ASP A 102 4.33 11.01 -2.36
CA ASP A 102 3.19 11.90 -2.60
C ASP A 102 2.05 11.66 -1.60
N LEU A 103 1.97 10.46 -1.02
CA LEU A 103 0.90 10.02 -0.14
C LEU A 103 1.45 9.61 1.23
N LEU A 104 0.54 9.45 2.19
CA LEU A 104 0.89 8.98 3.54
C LEU A 104 1.54 7.59 3.49
N PRO A 105 2.49 7.27 4.38
CA PRO A 105 2.99 5.91 4.50
C PRO A 105 1.85 4.96 4.89
N MET A 106 1.83 3.75 4.33
CA MET A 106 0.80 2.76 4.62
C MET A 106 1.42 1.50 5.24
N ILE A 107 0.74 0.96 6.23
CA ILE A 107 1.10 -0.29 6.89
C ILE A 107 0.02 -1.32 6.59
N ASP A 108 0.44 -2.37 5.91
CA ASP A 108 -0.40 -3.49 5.52
C ASP A 108 -0.35 -4.59 6.60
N VAL A 109 -1.50 -4.90 7.19
CA VAL A 109 -1.65 -5.76 8.38
C VAL A 109 -2.58 -6.93 8.10
N GLU A 110 -2.10 -7.90 7.35
CA GLU A 110 -2.92 -9.05 6.95
C GLU A 110 -2.76 -10.30 7.85
N THR A 111 -1.65 -10.38 8.61
CA THR A 111 -1.33 -11.60 9.35
C THR A 111 -1.12 -11.37 10.84
N LYS A 112 -1.87 -12.10 11.66
CA LYS A 112 -1.78 -12.05 13.13
C LYS A 112 -0.60 -12.87 13.71
N SER A 113 0.00 -13.76 12.94
CA SER A 113 1.18 -14.57 13.33
C SER A 113 1.01 -15.42 14.60
N ASN A 114 -0.17 -15.96 14.87
CA ASN A 114 -0.48 -16.77 16.07
C ASN A 114 -0.07 -16.13 17.41
N LEU A 115 0.04 -14.82 17.46
CA LEU A 115 0.24 -14.09 18.72
C LEU A 115 -1.08 -13.93 19.47
N PRO A 116 -1.05 -13.93 20.81
CA PRO A 116 -2.18 -13.47 21.61
C PRO A 116 -2.61 -12.07 21.16
N THR A 117 -3.91 -11.79 21.15
CA THR A 117 -4.45 -10.56 20.60
C THR A 117 -3.82 -9.31 21.24
N LYS A 118 -3.64 -9.33 22.56
CA LYS A 118 -3.02 -8.20 23.28
C LYS A 118 -1.59 -7.96 22.82
N GLU A 119 -0.77 -9.01 22.73
CA GLU A 119 0.63 -8.89 22.29
C GLU A 119 0.73 -8.39 20.85
N PHE A 120 -0.16 -8.88 19.98
CA PHE A 120 -0.25 -8.41 18.62
C PHE A 120 -0.58 -6.91 18.54
N CYS A 121 -1.60 -6.47 19.28
CA CYS A 121 -1.98 -5.07 19.32
C CYS A 121 -0.86 -4.18 19.88
N ASP A 122 -0.25 -4.57 21.00
CA ASP A 122 0.86 -3.83 21.61
C ASP A 122 2.04 -3.69 20.62
N SER A 123 2.37 -4.77 19.92
CA SER A 123 3.40 -4.80 18.89
C SER A 123 3.08 -3.88 17.71
N LEU A 124 1.86 -3.96 17.19
CA LEU A 124 1.42 -3.13 16.08
C LEU A 124 1.39 -1.65 16.46
N PHE A 125 0.79 -1.28 17.58
CA PHE A 125 0.75 0.11 18.04
C PHE A 125 2.14 0.69 18.23
N LYS A 126 3.07 -0.09 18.75
CA LYS A 126 4.47 0.33 18.86
C LYS A 126 5.07 0.63 17.49
N PHE A 127 4.82 -0.22 16.51
CA PHE A 127 5.32 -0.01 15.14
C PHE A 127 4.69 1.23 14.50
N LEU A 128 3.37 1.38 14.57
CA LEU A 128 2.67 2.55 14.03
C LEU A 128 3.19 3.86 14.63
N HIS A 129 3.46 3.88 15.95
CA HIS A 129 4.03 5.04 16.62
C HIS A 129 5.46 5.35 16.14
N LEU A 130 6.28 4.33 15.90
CA LEU A 130 7.62 4.51 15.34
C LEU A 130 7.56 5.10 13.93
N VAL A 131 6.63 4.62 13.09
CA VAL A 131 6.42 5.15 11.74
C VAL A 131 5.92 6.60 11.81
N GLU A 132 4.93 6.90 12.63
CA GLU A 132 4.42 8.27 12.83
C GLU A 132 5.54 9.23 13.23
N LYS A 133 6.37 8.83 14.18
CA LYS A 133 7.51 9.65 14.63
C LYS A 133 8.54 9.88 13.53
N ALA A 134 8.84 8.85 12.73
CA ALA A 134 9.84 8.93 11.66
C ALA A 134 9.36 9.77 10.48
N TYR A 135 8.12 9.56 10.06
CA TYR A 135 7.54 10.25 8.90
C TYR A 135 6.86 11.58 9.26
N LYS A 136 6.69 11.86 10.57
CA LYS A 136 5.94 13.03 11.08
C LYS A 136 4.49 13.11 10.55
N GLN A 137 3.94 11.97 10.20
CA GLN A 137 2.61 11.79 9.65
C GLN A 137 2.04 10.47 10.17
N LYS A 138 0.74 10.45 10.48
CA LYS A 138 0.06 9.20 10.83
C LYS A 138 -0.01 8.28 9.63
N PRO A 139 0.46 7.03 9.76
CA PRO A 139 0.33 6.07 8.67
C PRO A 139 -1.11 5.66 8.45
N LEU A 140 -1.44 5.30 7.21
CA LEU A 140 -2.64 4.53 6.93
C LEU A 140 -2.43 3.08 7.39
N VAL A 141 -3.51 2.42 7.77
CA VAL A 141 -3.51 0.99 8.11
C VAL A 141 -4.53 0.30 7.22
N TYR A 142 -4.06 -0.73 6.54
CA TYR A 142 -4.86 -1.60 5.72
C TYR A 142 -5.00 -2.97 6.38
#